data_6d57c3e94c1e11f9ae0561555580a84c
#
_entry.id   6d57c3e94c1e11f9ae0561555580a84c
#
_cell.length_a   1.000
_cell.length_b   1.000
_cell.length_c   1.000
_cell.angle_alpha   90.00
_cell.angle_beta   90.00
_cell.angle_gamma   90.00
#
_symmetry.space_group_name_H-M   'P 1'
#
loop_
_entity.id
_entity.type
_entity.pdbx_description
1 polymer ?
#
loop_
_entity_poly.entity_id
_entity_poly.type
_entity_poly.pdbx_seq_one_letter_code
_entity_poly.pdbx_strand_id
1 'polypeptide(L)'
;IEDRIGKASYKFWTTFMHEICPEVIVESKMNNRELVKAVKRLTDTENRYIIALDNSFDNVQIYMEQKILKDAANKRDNVFLLNIICFEYTLLEFDKLIDWIYAPEDEFREKRVRTIAAREKLIKIIKSGEINYKAIQEIMDYDNNLDNHNIEQLSAKLLFDLTRNTGFEVSKGSLGECWQKSCCEWSDRQENDICGLDQTGFSLNDKMKHVYWGTSLYREFKNIGLEVMV
;
A
#
# COMPACT_ATOMS: atom_id res chain seq x y z
N ILE A 1 -6.17 -10.15 5.71
CA ILE A 1 -6.45 -8.81 5.22
C ILE A 1 -7.94 -8.58 4.99
N GLU A 2 -8.40 -7.33 4.96
CA GLU A 2 -9.81 -6.97 4.76
C GLU A 2 -10.30 -7.08 3.30
N ASP A 3 -9.41 -6.93 2.35
CA ASP A 3 -9.74 -6.84 0.94
C ASP A 3 -10.22 -8.14 0.30
N ARG A 4 -11.04 -7.99 -0.73
CA ARG A 4 -11.56 -9.12 -1.50
C ARG A 4 -10.49 -9.71 -2.42
N ILE A 5 -10.55 -11.02 -2.59
CA ILE A 5 -9.75 -11.74 -3.60
C ILE A 5 -9.92 -11.07 -4.97
N GLY A 6 -8.80 -10.86 -5.65
CA GLY A 6 -8.74 -10.25 -6.98
C GLY A 6 -8.63 -8.71 -6.99
N LYS A 7 -8.77 -8.03 -5.85
CA LYS A 7 -8.50 -6.58 -5.75
C LYS A 7 -7.00 -6.28 -5.75
N ALA A 8 -6.64 -5.03 -6.05
CA ALA A 8 -5.24 -4.61 -6.15
C ALA A 8 -4.46 -4.91 -4.87
N SER A 9 -4.99 -4.53 -3.71
CA SER A 9 -4.36 -4.78 -2.41
C SER A 9 -4.17 -6.27 -2.12
N TYR A 10 -5.19 -7.13 -2.39
CA TYR A 10 -5.04 -8.57 -2.22
C TYR A 10 -3.91 -9.14 -3.10
N LYS A 11 -3.88 -8.75 -4.38
CA LYS A 11 -2.84 -9.18 -5.31
C LYS A 11 -1.46 -8.73 -4.84
N PHE A 12 -1.34 -7.46 -4.42
CA PHE A 12 -0.08 -6.93 -3.91
C PHE A 12 0.38 -7.70 -2.68
N TRP A 13 -0.46 -7.84 -1.64
CA TRP A 13 -0.07 -8.54 -0.42
C TRP A 13 0.31 -9.99 -0.68
N THR A 14 -0.42 -10.68 -1.56
CA THR A 14 -0.09 -12.07 -1.93
C THR A 14 1.27 -12.13 -2.61
N THR A 15 1.52 -11.26 -3.59
CA THR A 15 2.81 -11.20 -4.30
C THR A 15 3.94 -10.80 -3.34
N PHE A 16 3.73 -9.75 -2.56
CA PHE A 16 4.73 -9.23 -1.64
C PHE A 16 5.12 -10.28 -0.60
N MET A 17 4.14 -10.91 0.06
CA MET A 17 4.44 -11.92 1.07
C MET A 17 5.09 -13.16 0.47
N HIS A 18 4.66 -13.60 -0.72
CA HIS A 18 5.28 -14.71 -1.42
C HIS A 18 6.79 -14.48 -1.68
N GLU A 19 7.17 -13.25 -2.03
CA GLU A 19 8.56 -12.92 -2.34
C GLU A 19 9.42 -12.63 -1.10
N ILE A 20 8.81 -12.09 -0.03
CA ILE A 20 9.54 -11.58 1.14
C ILE A 20 9.47 -12.55 2.33
N CYS A 21 8.35 -13.23 2.52
CA CYS A 21 8.08 -14.18 3.61
C CYS A 21 7.23 -15.33 3.08
N PRO A 22 7.80 -16.28 2.31
CA PRO A 22 7.05 -17.34 1.62
C PRO A 22 6.24 -18.26 2.54
N GLU A 23 6.60 -18.33 3.81
CA GLU A 23 5.89 -19.09 4.85
C GLU A 23 4.57 -18.43 5.27
N VAL A 24 4.33 -17.17 4.91
CA VAL A 24 3.12 -16.44 5.29
C VAL A 24 2.02 -16.67 4.26
N ILE A 25 0.88 -17.19 4.72
CA ILE A 25 -0.31 -17.38 3.90
C ILE A 25 -1.20 -16.13 4.00
N VAL A 26 -1.48 -15.49 2.88
CA VAL A 26 -2.36 -14.32 2.81
C VAL A 26 -3.81 -14.77 2.65
N GLU A 27 -4.64 -14.43 3.64
CA GLU A 27 -6.07 -14.71 3.61
C GLU A 27 -6.92 -13.44 3.51
N SER A 28 -7.91 -13.43 2.63
CA SER A 28 -8.93 -12.38 2.54
C SER A 28 -10.06 -12.65 3.54
N LYS A 29 -10.46 -11.64 4.29
CA LYS A 29 -11.67 -11.68 5.14
C LYS A 29 -12.80 -10.80 4.55
N MET A 30 -12.64 -10.29 3.34
CA MET A 30 -13.66 -9.60 2.53
C MET A 30 -14.04 -8.19 2.99
N ASN A 31 -13.96 -7.88 4.28
CA ASN A 31 -14.22 -6.57 4.88
C ASN A 31 -13.86 -6.56 6.37
N ASN A 32 -13.81 -5.37 6.97
CA ASN A 32 -13.44 -5.15 8.37
C ASN A 32 -14.31 -5.94 9.36
N ARG A 33 -15.61 -6.04 9.12
CA ARG A 33 -16.52 -6.75 10.03
C ARG A 33 -16.20 -8.25 10.09
N GLU A 34 -15.95 -8.85 8.94
CA GLU A 34 -15.57 -10.27 8.88
C GLU A 34 -14.18 -10.51 9.48
N LEU A 35 -13.26 -9.56 9.29
CA LEU A 35 -11.94 -9.59 9.91
C LEU A 35 -12.05 -9.56 11.45
N VAL A 36 -12.85 -8.64 12.00
CA VAL A 36 -13.13 -8.59 13.46
C VAL A 36 -13.76 -9.88 13.96
N LYS A 37 -14.73 -10.45 13.22
CA LYS A 37 -15.34 -11.73 13.58
C LYS A 37 -14.33 -12.88 13.55
N ALA A 38 -13.46 -12.92 12.55
CA ALA A 38 -12.41 -13.94 12.44
C ALA A 38 -11.48 -13.88 13.65
N VAL A 39 -10.98 -12.70 14.03
CA VAL A 39 -10.11 -12.54 15.20
C VAL A 39 -10.83 -12.94 16.50
N LYS A 40 -12.09 -12.55 16.68
CA LYS A 40 -12.85 -12.93 17.88
C LYS A 40 -13.09 -14.45 18.01
N ARG A 41 -13.25 -15.14 16.87
CA ARG A 41 -13.51 -16.58 16.82
C ARG A 41 -12.24 -17.43 16.79
N LEU A 42 -11.09 -16.80 16.67
CA LEU A 42 -9.81 -17.49 16.61
C LEU A 42 -9.60 -18.29 17.89
N THR A 43 -9.39 -19.59 17.77
CA THR A 43 -9.10 -20.51 18.89
C THR A 43 -7.69 -21.06 18.83
N ASP A 44 -7.07 -21.00 17.66
CA ASP A 44 -5.69 -21.43 17.44
C ASP A 44 -4.72 -20.52 18.19
N THR A 45 -3.80 -21.13 18.93
CA THR A 45 -2.74 -20.47 19.69
C THR A 45 -1.33 -20.82 19.19
N GLU A 46 -1.22 -21.73 18.22
CA GLU A 46 0.06 -22.21 17.70
C GLU A 46 0.56 -21.34 16.55
N ASN A 47 -0.35 -20.97 15.66
CA ASN A 47 -0.01 -20.14 14.53
C ASN A 47 0.00 -18.65 14.91
N ARG A 48 0.83 -17.91 14.21
CA ARG A 48 0.95 -16.47 14.32
C ARG A 48 0.06 -15.78 13.28
N TYR A 49 -0.70 -14.78 13.70
CA TYR A 49 -1.64 -14.07 12.85
C TYR A 49 -1.25 -12.61 12.73
N ILE A 50 -1.07 -12.15 11.50
CA ILE A 50 -0.74 -10.76 11.17
C ILE A 50 -1.95 -10.14 10.47
N ILE A 51 -2.43 -9.04 10.99
CA ILE A 51 -3.60 -8.34 10.48
C ILE A 51 -3.13 -7.07 9.78
N ALA A 52 -3.34 -6.99 8.48
CA ALA A 52 -3.20 -5.75 7.72
C ALA A 52 -4.60 -5.17 7.50
N LEU A 53 -4.82 -3.99 8.02
CA LEU A 53 -6.08 -3.25 8.02
C LEU A 53 -5.78 -1.79 7.74
N ASP A 54 -6.61 -1.14 6.94
CA ASP A 54 -6.52 0.29 6.71
C ASP A 54 -6.76 1.07 7.99
N ASN A 55 -5.84 1.96 8.33
CA ASN A 55 -5.86 2.76 9.53
C ASN A 55 -6.26 4.21 9.22
N SER A 56 -7.43 4.37 8.61
CA SER A 56 -7.97 5.68 8.26
C SER A 56 -8.47 6.41 9.51
N PHE A 57 -7.62 7.25 10.09
CA PHE A 57 -7.91 8.00 11.32
C PHE A 57 -8.92 9.14 11.13
N ASP A 58 -9.26 9.50 9.90
CA ASP A 58 -10.22 10.52 9.51
C ASP A 58 -11.61 9.97 9.13
N ASN A 59 -11.81 8.65 9.29
CA ASN A 59 -13.09 7.98 9.11
C ASN A 59 -13.57 7.37 10.44
N VAL A 60 -14.63 7.95 11.02
CA VAL A 60 -15.15 7.56 12.33
C VAL A 60 -15.57 6.09 12.39
N GLN A 61 -16.19 5.58 11.33
CA GLN A 61 -16.64 4.18 11.30
C GLN A 61 -15.44 3.23 11.30
N ILE A 62 -14.46 3.48 10.45
CA ILE A 62 -13.23 2.69 10.37
C ILE A 62 -12.47 2.76 11.70
N TYR A 63 -12.36 3.95 12.29
CA TYR A 63 -11.74 4.13 13.60
C TYR A 63 -12.39 3.28 14.70
N MET A 64 -13.72 3.23 14.74
CA MET A 64 -14.44 2.39 15.69
C MET A 64 -14.23 0.89 15.46
N GLU A 65 -14.24 0.45 14.21
CA GLU A 65 -13.94 -0.94 13.84
C GLU A 65 -12.50 -1.34 14.21
N GLN A 66 -11.54 -0.47 14.00
CA GLN A 66 -10.14 -0.65 14.41
C GLN A 66 -9.99 -0.75 15.93
N LYS A 67 -10.68 0.09 16.68
CA LYS A 67 -10.65 0.02 18.14
C LYS A 67 -11.14 -1.36 18.63
N ILE A 68 -12.25 -1.84 18.07
CA ILE A 68 -12.78 -3.18 18.38
C ILE A 68 -11.77 -4.27 18.01
N LEU A 69 -11.10 -4.14 16.86
CA LEU A 69 -10.10 -5.09 16.42
C LEU A 69 -8.86 -5.08 17.32
N LYS A 70 -8.36 -3.89 17.68
CA LYS A 70 -7.24 -3.75 18.62
C LYS A 70 -7.55 -4.39 19.98
N ASP A 71 -8.75 -4.13 20.51
CA ASP A 71 -9.19 -4.74 21.77
C ASP A 71 -9.31 -6.27 21.69
N ALA A 72 -9.67 -6.82 20.53
CA ALA A 72 -9.74 -8.25 20.31
C ALA A 72 -8.35 -8.87 20.13
N ALA A 73 -7.45 -8.22 19.42
CA ALA A 73 -6.07 -8.66 19.19
C ALA A 73 -5.25 -8.63 20.48
N ASN A 74 -5.35 -7.56 21.27
CA ASN A 74 -4.62 -7.40 22.54
C ASN A 74 -4.94 -8.47 23.60
N LYS A 75 -5.98 -9.24 23.41
CA LYS A 75 -6.32 -10.38 24.27
C LYS A 75 -5.61 -11.66 23.87
N ARG A 76 -4.73 -11.61 22.87
CA ARG A 76 -4.09 -12.77 22.27
C ARG A 76 -2.62 -12.48 22.00
N ASP A 77 -1.75 -13.36 22.45
CA ASP A 77 -0.30 -13.20 22.31
C ASP A 77 0.20 -13.53 20.88
N ASN A 78 -0.64 -14.19 20.09
CA ASN A 78 -0.31 -14.64 18.73
C ASN A 78 -0.95 -13.82 17.62
N VAL A 79 -1.62 -12.69 17.93
CA VAL A 79 -2.25 -11.80 16.95
C VAL A 79 -1.59 -10.44 16.95
N PHE A 80 -1.08 -10.03 15.81
CA PHE A 80 -0.32 -8.80 15.60
C PHE A 80 -1.03 -7.90 14.57
N LEU A 81 -1.03 -6.60 14.81
CA LEU A 81 -1.58 -5.62 13.87
C LEU A 81 -0.45 -4.88 13.16
N LEU A 82 -0.49 -4.82 11.84
CA LEU A 82 0.33 -3.89 11.07
C LEU A 82 -0.26 -2.49 11.18
N ASN A 83 0.55 -1.53 11.60
CA ASN A 83 0.13 -0.15 11.71
C ASN A 83 0.40 0.59 10.38
N ILE A 84 -0.33 0.21 9.34
CA ILE A 84 -0.31 0.88 8.03
C ILE A 84 -1.48 1.85 7.93
N ILE A 85 -1.35 2.91 7.14
CA ILE A 85 -2.44 3.86 6.89
C ILE A 85 -3.47 3.22 5.96
N CYS A 86 -3.03 2.81 4.79
CA CYS A 86 -3.76 2.00 3.82
C CYS A 86 -2.77 1.42 2.83
N PHE A 87 -3.23 0.46 2.03
CA PHE A 87 -2.43 -0.15 0.98
C PHE A 87 -1.90 0.89 0.00
N GLU A 88 -2.74 1.79 -0.47
CA GLU A 88 -2.39 2.81 -1.45
C GLU A 88 -1.33 3.78 -0.91
N TYR A 89 -1.44 4.18 0.36
CA TYR A 89 -0.43 5.01 0.98
C TYR A 89 0.92 4.29 1.08
N THR A 90 0.92 3.00 1.37
CA THR A 90 2.15 2.19 1.43
C THR A 90 2.91 2.24 0.12
N LEU A 91 2.23 2.09 -1.02
CA LEU A 91 2.87 2.25 -2.33
C LEU A 91 3.18 3.70 -2.67
N LEU A 92 2.33 4.63 -2.26
CA LEU A 92 2.54 6.06 -2.49
C LEU A 92 3.80 6.59 -1.79
N GLU A 93 4.08 6.13 -0.56
CA GLU A 93 5.26 6.54 0.19
C GLU A 93 6.56 5.89 -0.29
N PHE A 94 6.50 4.86 -1.14
CA PHE A 94 7.67 4.18 -1.65
C PHE A 94 8.68 5.17 -2.25
N ASP A 95 9.88 5.23 -1.71
CA ASP A 95 10.87 6.27 -1.99
C ASP A 95 11.30 6.34 -3.46
N LYS A 96 11.37 5.17 -4.12
CA LYS A 96 11.76 5.05 -5.54
C LYS A 96 10.57 5.06 -6.51
N LEU A 97 9.33 5.26 -6.04
CA LEU A 97 8.15 5.17 -6.89
C LEU A 97 8.27 6.05 -8.15
N ILE A 98 8.65 7.31 -7.98
CA ILE A 98 8.76 8.26 -9.10
C ILE A 98 9.84 7.83 -10.08
N ASP A 99 10.97 7.37 -9.59
CA ASP A 99 12.08 6.93 -10.44
C ASP A 99 11.74 5.68 -11.24
N TRP A 100 10.90 4.80 -10.68
CA TRP A 100 10.51 3.56 -11.35
C TRP A 100 9.45 3.76 -12.43
N ILE A 101 8.47 4.65 -12.18
CA ILE A 101 7.35 4.85 -13.11
C ILE A 101 7.65 5.83 -14.24
N TYR A 102 8.68 6.69 -14.08
CA TYR A 102 9.02 7.70 -15.10
C TYR A 102 10.39 7.46 -15.67
N ALA A 103 10.44 7.33 -17.00
CA ALA A 103 11.66 7.56 -17.72
C ALA A 103 12.15 9.00 -17.51
N PRO A 104 13.44 9.31 -17.72
CA PRO A 104 13.98 10.65 -17.55
C PRO A 104 13.46 11.69 -18.57
N GLU A 105 12.29 11.49 -19.13
CA GLU A 105 11.64 12.39 -20.08
C GLU A 105 10.96 13.53 -19.35
N ASP A 106 11.53 14.72 -19.44
CA ASP A 106 11.07 15.91 -18.73
C ASP A 106 9.60 16.24 -19.02
N GLU A 107 9.14 16.11 -20.26
CA GLU A 107 7.76 16.39 -20.64
C GLU A 107 6.73 15.58 -19.83
N PHE A 108 7.02 14.32 -19.55
CA PHE A 108 6.10 13.49 -18.80
C PHE A 108 6.12 13.84 -17.29
N ARG A 109 7.26 14.19 -16.75
CA ARG A 109 7.40 14.68 -15.37
C ARG A 109 6.64 16.00 -15.19
N GLU A 110 6.76 16.92 -16.12
CA GLU A 110 6.06 18.22 -16.08
C GLU A 110 4.55 18.05 -15.97
N LYS A 111 3.95 17.14 -16.75
CA LYS A 111 2.51 16.88 -16.72
C LYS A 111 2.01 16.39 -15.35
N ARG A 112 2.87 15.83 -14.50
CA ARG A 112 2.53 15.27 -13.18
C ARG A 112 3.15 16.03 -12.01
N VAL A 113 3.82 17.13 -12.26
CA VAL A 113 4.50 17.93 -11.22
C VAL A 113 3.58 18.28 -10.05
N ARG A 114 2.33 18.61 -10.33
CA ARG A 114 1.33 18.93 -9.32
C ARG A 114 1.00 17.72 -8.43
N THR A 115 0.88 16.55 -9.02
CA THR A 115 0.63 15.30 -8.30
C THR A 115 1.83 14.89 -7.44
N ILE A 116 3.05 15.06 -7.97
CA ILE A 116 4.29 14.80 -7.23
C ILE A 116 4.37 15.72 -6.01
N ALA A 117 4.13 17.02 -6.17
CA ALA A 117 4.15 17.98 -5.08
C ALA A 117 3.10 17.65 -3.98
N ALA A 118 1.88 17.24 -4.39
CA ALA A 118 0.84 16.82 -3.46
C ALA A 118 1.24 15.53 -2.69
N ARG A 119 1.84 14.55 -3.37
CA ARG A 119 2.40 13.35 -2.75
C ARG A 119 3.45 13.69 -1.68
N GLU A 120 4.43 14.49 -2.03
CA GLU A 120 5.52 14.88 -1.12
C GLU A 120 4.98 15.59 0.13
N LYS A 121 4.00 16.49 -0.07
CA LYS A 121 3.34 17.20 1.02
C LYS A 121 2.60 16.23 1.94
N LEU A 122 1.85 15.27 1.39
CA LEU A 122 1.13 14.26 2.16
C LEU A 122 2.09 13.39 2.97
N ILE A 123 3.14 12.86 2.33
CA ILE A 123 4.14 12.02 3.00
C ILE A 123 4.82 12.79 4.15
N LYS A 124 5.17 14.05 3.94
CA LYS A 124 5.78 14.90 4.97
C LYS A 124 4.87 15.08 6.19
N ILE A 125 3.58 15.35 5.96
CA ILE A 125 2.60 15.50 7.05
C ILE A 125 2.46 14.21 7.84
N ILE A 126 2.34 13.07 7.18
CA ILE A 126 2.17 11.79 7.85
C ILE A 126 3.43 11.40 8.62
N LYS A 127 4.61 11.57 8.03
CA LYS A 127 5.90 11.24 8.69
C LYS A 127 6.24 12.15 9.86
N SER A 128 5.66 13.36 9.94
CA SER A 128 5.86 14.25 11.09
C SER A 128 5.18 13.75 12.37
N GLY A 129 4.22 12.84 12.25
CA GLY A 129 3.40 12.36 13.38
C GLY A 129 2.41 13.39 13.90
N GLU A 130 2.48 14.62 13.45
CA GLU A 130 1.52 15.68 13.75
C GLU A 130 0.47 15.74 12.65
N ILE A 131 -0.68 15.12 12.91
CA ILE A 131 -1.78 15.12 11.95
C ILE A 131 -2.41 16.50 11.89
N ASN A 132 -1.99 17.30 10.94
CA ASN A 132 -2.58 18.60 10.66
C ASN A 132 -3.71 18.45 9.63
N TYR A 133 -4.95 18.31 10.12
CA TYR A 133 -6.13 18.16 9.25
C TYR A 133 -6.31 19.31 8.25
N LYS A 134 -5.95 20.54 8.62
CA LYS A 134 -6.02 21.67 7.69
C LYS A 134 -5.06 21.49 6.52
N ALA A 135 -3.83 21.07 6.79
CA ALA A 135 -2.85 20.81 5.75
C ALA A 135 -3.25 19.63 4.87
N ILE A 136 -3.94 18.62 5.43
CA ILE A 136 -4.49 17.51 4.64
C ILE A 136 -5.64 18.02 3.76
N GLN A 137 -6.53 18.84 4.25
CA GLN A 137 -7.60 19.44 3.44
C GLN A 137 -7.06 20.27 2.28
N GLU A 138 -6.00 21.06 2.49
CA GLU A 138 -5.35 21.78 1.39
C GLU A 138 -4.79 20.87 0.30
N ILE A 139 -4.43 19.61 0.64
CA ILE A 139 -4.04 18.62 -0.36
C ILE A 139 -5.27 17.97 -0.99
N MET A 140 -6.36 17.78 -0.22
CA MET A 140 -7.61 17.24 -0.73
C MET A 140 -8.26 18.13 -1.79
N ASP A 141 -8.04 19.43 -1.73
CA ASP A 141 -8.41 20.39 -2.79
C ASP A 141 -7.65 20.13 -4.12
N TYR A 142 -6.74 19.16 -4.13
CA TYR A 142 -6.09 18.66 -5.35
C TYR A 142 -7.12 18.16 -6.37
N ASP A 143 -8.17 17.48 -5.92
CA ASP A 143 -9.26 17.04 -6.79
C ASP A 143 -10.62 17.26 -6.10
N ASN A 144 -11.39 18.22 -6.61
CA ASN A 144 -12.74 18.57 -6.11
C ASN A 144 -13.77 17.45 -6.30
N ASN A 145 -13.42 16.35 -7.00
CA ASN A 145 -14.29 15.19 -7.20
C ASN A 145 -14.14 14.11 -6.12
N LEU A 146 -13.34 14.35 -5.09
CA LEU A 146 -13.24 13.44 -3.95
C LEU A 146 -14.47 13.61 -3.05
N ASP A 147 -15.50 12.78 -3.26
CA ASP A 147 -16.78 12.85 -2.53
C ASP A 147 -16.65 12.60 -1.02
N ASN A 148 -15.69 11.80 -0.61
CA ASN A 148 -15.36 11.52 0.78
C ASN A 148 -13.90 11.88 1.02
N HIS A 149 -13.67 13.01 1.63
CA HIS A 149 -12.35 13.55 1.91
C HIS A 149 -11.65 12.75 3.01
N ASN A 150 -11.06 11.62 2.66
CA ASN A 150 -10.24 10.84 3.57
C ASN A 150 -8.88 10.50 2.94
N ILE A 151 -7.92 10.17 3.81
CA ILE A 151 -6.54 9.88 3.41
C ILE A 151 -6.45 8.67 2.49
N GLU A 152 -7.27 7.66 2.68
CA GLU A 152 -7.32 6.48 1.81
C GLU A 152 -7.66 6.88 0.38
N GLN A 153 -8.75 7.63 0.18
CA GLN A 153 -9.15 8.08 -1.16
C GLN A 153 -8.16 9.04 -1.78
N LEU A 154 -7.60 9.96 -0.99
CA LEU A 154 -6.55 10.86 -1.47
C LEU A 154 -5.31 10.06 -1.90
N SER A 155 -4.88 9.10 -1.10
CA SER A 155 -3.74 8.24 -1.44
C SER A 155 -4.00 7.43 -2.70
N ALA A 156 -5.19 6.84 -2.84
CA ALA A 156 -5.60 6.10 -4.03
C ALA A 156 -5.61 6.99 -5.27
N LYS A 157 -6.15 8.21 -5.16
CA LYS A 157 -6.18 9.17 -6.27
C LYS A 157 -4.79 9.61 -6.71
N LEU A 158 -3.95 10.00 -5.75
CA LEU A 158 -2.57 10.41 -6.04
C LEU A 158 -1.77 9.26 -6.66
N LEU A 159 -1.89 8.05 -6.10
CA LEU A 159 -1.21 6.87 -6.62
C LEU A 159 -1.65 6.55 -8.05
N PHE A 160 -2.96 6.55 -8.31
CA PHE A 160 -3.49 6.34 -9.66
C PHE A 160 -2.98 7.41 -10.64
N ASP A 161 -3.07 8.70 -10.29
CA ASP A 161 -2.64 9.78 -11.17
C ASP A 161 -1.13 9.76 -11.46
N LEU A 162 -0.33 9.26 -10.52
CA LEU A 162 1.09 9.05 -10.73
C LEU A 162 1.38 7.85 -11.63
N THR A 163 0.67 6.75 -11.42
CA THR A 163 1.01 5.45 -12.02
C THR A 163 0.22 5.08 -13.27
N ARG A 164 -0.86 5.81 -13.57
CA ARG A 164 -1.72 5.55 -14.74
C ARG A 164 -0.92 5.51 -16.04
N ASN A 165 -1.31 4.61 -16.91
CA ASN A 165 -0.65 4.35 -18.20
C ASN A 165 0.81 3.89 -18.06
N THR A 166 1.15 3.23 -16.97
CA THR A 166 2.43 2.56 -16.77
C THR A 166 2.21 1.12 -16.32
N GLY A 167 3.23 0.29 -16.42
CA GLY A 167 3.18 -1.07 -15.87
C GLY A 167 3.01 -1.13 -14.34
N PHE A 168 3.16 0.00 -13.65
CA PHE A 168 2.96 0.16 -12.21
C PHE A 168 1.60 0.74 -11.85
N GLU A 169 0.65 0.82 -12.78
CA GLU A 169 -0.67 1.38 -12.50
C GLU A 169 -1.36 0.70 -11.32
N VAL A 170 -1.90 1.50 -10.41
CA VAL A 170 -2.70 1.03 -9.29
C VAL A 170 -4.05 1.72 -9.31
N SER A 171 -5.09 0.93 -9.41
CA SER A 171 -6.48 1.38 -9.27
C SER A 171 -7.24 0.46 -8.32
N LYS A 172 -8.45 0.82 -7.93
CA LYS A 172 -9.28 0.03 -6.99
C LYS A 172 -9.47 -1.43 -7.42
N GLY A 173 -9.43 -1.73 -8.71
CA GLY A 173 -9.67 -3.07 -9.27
C GLY A 173 -8.45 -3.70 -9.92
N SER A 174 -7.39 -2.93 -10.16
CA SER A 174 -6.25 -3.38 -10.96
C SER A 174 -4.92 -3.05 -10.29
N LEU A 175 -4.05 -4.01 -10.27
CA LEU A 175 -2.63 -3.86 -9.94
C LEU A 175 -1.82 -4.13 -11.20
N GLY A 176 -1.02 -3.16 -11.62
CA GLY A 176 -0.18 -3.24 -12.79
C GLY A 176 0.78 -4.44 -12.75
N GLU A 177 1.10 -4.98 -13.91
CA GLU A 177 1.90 -6.20 -14.01
C GLU A 177 3.32 -6.04 -13.47
N CYS A 178 3.88 -4.82 -13.52
CA CYS A 178 5.21 -4.57 -12.97
C CYS A 178 5.30 -4.74 -11.43
N TRP A 179 4.18 -4.72 -10.72
CA TRP A 179 4.12 -5.11 -9.31
C TRP A 179 4.05 -6.62 -9.07
N GLN A 180 3.79 -7.40 -10.14
CA GLN A 180 3.51 -8.83 -10.06
C GLN A 180 4.48 -9.69 -10.86
N LYS A 181 5.36 -9.08 -11.64
CA LYS A 181 6.28 -9.74 -12.56
C LYS A 181 7.69 -9.16 -12.46
N SER A 182 8.67 -9.91 -12.90
CA SER A 182 10.03 -9.41 -13.14
C SER A 182 10.03 -8.31 -14.22
N CYS A 183 11.12 -7.55 -14.34
CA CYS A 183 11.19 -6.49 -15.34
C CYS A 183 11.06 -7.05 -16.75
N CYS A 184 10.32 -6.29 -17.58
CA CYS A 184 10.05 -6.62 -18.98
C CYS A 184 9.24 -7.90 -19.25
N GLU A 185 8.54 -8.41 -18.23
CA GLU A 185 7.55 -9.49 -18.37
C GLU A 185 6.10 -8.95 -18.48
N TRP A 186 5.93 -7.66 -18.56
CA TRP A 186 4.62 -7.04 -18.76
C TRP A 186 4.11 -7.34 -20.17
N SER A 187 3.00 -8.06 -20.27
CA SER A 187 2.46 -8.58 -21.54
C SER A 187 1.88 -7.48 -22.44
N ASP A 188 1.32 -6.44 -21.84
CA ASP A 188 0.65 -5.33 -22.56
C ASP A 188 1.58 -4.14 -22.82
N ARG A 189 2.87 -4.28 -22.53
CA ARG A 189 3.84 -3.22 -22.74
C ARG A 189 3.93 -2.83 -24.22
N GLN A 190 3.78 -1.55 -24.48
CA GLN A 190 4.03 -0.96 -25.80
C GLN A 190 5.48 -0.48 -25.91
N GLU A 191 5.97 -0.35 -27.13
CA GLU A 191 7.37 0.05 -27.38
C GLU A 191 7.74 1.41 -26.75
N ASN A 192 6.77 2.31 -26.67
CA ASN A 192 6.92 3.66 -26.13
C ASN A 192 6.46 3.81 -24.67
N ASP A 193 6.18 2.70 -23.97
CA ASP A 193 5.79 2.77 -22.57
C ASP A 193 6.94 3.30 -21.71
N ILE A 194 6.62 4.25 -20.85
CA ILE A 194 7.58 4.86 -19.96
C ILE A 194 7.91 3.90 -18.82
N CYS A 195 9.20 3.67 -18.60
CA CYS A 195 9.69 2.84 -17.49
C CYS A 195 11.03 3.38 -16.98
N GLY A 196 11.06 3.82 -15.74
CA GLY A 196 12.30 4.30 -15.09
C GLY A 196 13.31 3.21 -14.77
N LEU A 197 12.87 1.93 -14.78
CA LEU A 197 13.77 0.78 -14.55
C LEU A 197 14.53 0.35 -15.80
N ASP A 198 14.09 0.75 -16.98
CA ASP A 198 14.72 0.55 -18.27
C ASP A 198 15.46 -0.78 -18.41
N GLN A 199 14.75 -1.88 -18.39
CA GLN A 199 15.27 -3.22 -18.62
C GLN A 199 16.41 -3.65 -17.69
N THR A 200 16.44 -3.15 -16.48
CA THR A 200 17.50 -3.44 -15.49
C THR A 200 17.58 -4.90 -15.06
N GLY A 201 16.67 -5.76 -15.55
CA GLY A 201 16.65 -7.17 -15.19
C GLY A 201 16.28 -7.43 -13.72
N PHE A 202 15.63 -6.49 -13.04
CA PHE A 202 15.15 -6.73 -11.69
C PHE A 202 14.18 -7.91 -11.68
N SER A 203 14.46 -8.87 -10.82
CA SER A 203 13.52 -9.92 -10.48
C SER A 203 12.34 -9.34 -9.68
N LEU A 204 11.25 -10.09 -9.60
CA LEU A 204 10.14 -9.72 -8.75
C LEU A 204 10.56 -9.63 -7.27
N ASN A 205 11.41 -10.56 -6.84
CA ASN A 205 11.97 -10.57 -5.50
C ASN A 205 12.75 -9.27 -5.19
N ASP A 206 13.62 -8.83 -6.09
CA ASP A 206 14.36 -7.59 -5.91
C ASP A 206 13.43 -6.38 -5.81
N LYS A 207 12.38 -6.33 -6.64
CA LYS A 207 11.38 -5.27 -6.55
C LYS A 207 10.68 -5.26 -5.20
N MET A 208 10.24 -6.41 -4.69
CA MET A 208 9.57 -6.49 -3.40
C MET A 208 10.51 -6.16 -2.23
N LYS A 209 11.78 -6.53 -2.32
CA LYS A 209 12.81 -6.08 -1.37
C LYS A 209 12.96 -4.56 -1.36
N HIS A 210 13.00 -3.92 -2.51
CA HIS A 210 13.03 -2.46 -2.58
C HIS A 210 11.80 -1.82 -1.96
N VAL A 211 10.60 -2.35 -2.21
CA VAL A 211 9.36 -1.87 -1.58
C VAL A 211 9.42 -2.07 -0.07
N TYR A 212 9.89 -3.21 0.40
CA TYR A 212 10.04 -3.49 1.82
C TYR A 212 10.92 -2.45 2.52
N TRP A 213 12.11 -2.19 1.98
CA TRP A 213 13.06 -1.24 2.56
C TRP A 213 12.70 0.23 2.35
N GLY A 214 12.08 0.56 1.24
CA GLY A 214 11.73 1.92 0.83
C GLY A 214 10.38 2.43 1.35
N THR A 215 9.68 1.65 2.19
CA THR A 215 8.40 2.00 2.79
C THR A 215 8.41 1.84 4.32
N SER A 216 7.31 2.18 4.97
CA SER A 216 7.12 1.91 6.41
C SER A 216 7.03 0.42 6.75
N LEU A 217 6.87 -0.48 5.79
CA LEU A 217 6.72 -1.92 6.02
C LEU A 217 7.89 -2.52 6.79
N TYR A 218 9.13 -2.12 6.48
CA TYR A 218 10.30 -2.56 7.23
C TYR A 218 10.15 -2.34 8.73
N ARG A 219 9.77 -1.13 9.13
CA ARG A 219 9.57 -0.78 10.54
C ARG A 219 8.43 -1.55 11.15
N GLU A 220 7.31 -1.65 10.45
CA GLU A 220 6.12 -2.32 10.95
C GLU A 220 6.33 -3.83 11.13
N PHE A 221 7.03 -4.48 10.20
CA PHE A 221 7.38 -5.90 10.34
C PHE A 221 8.35 -6.14 11.49
N LYS A 222 9.35 -5.26 11.64
CA LYS A 222 10.26 -5.32 12.78
C LYS A 222 9.51 -5.15 14.12
N ASN A 223 8.56 -4.22 14.19
CA ASN A 223 7.77 -3.95 15.41
C ASN A 223 6.95 -5.17 15.85
N ILE A 224 6.44 -5.94 14.91
CA ILE A 224 5.74 -7.19 15.22
C ILE A 224 6.68 -8.39 15.31
N GLY A 225 7.99 -8.24 15.16
CA GLY A 225 8.99 -9.30 15.21
C GLY A 225 8.86 -10.30 14.04
N LEU A 226 8.45 -9.85 12.86
CA LEU A 226 8.53 -10.63 11.63
C LEU A 226 9.90 -10.34 10.99
N GLU A 227 10.79 -11.31 11.10
CA GLU A 227 12.10 -11.23 10.45
C GLU A 227 11.96 -11.61 8.98
N VAL A 228 12.43 -10.75 8.12
CA VAL A 228 12.50 -10.99 6.68
C VAL A 228 13.93 -11.40 6.35
N MET A 229 14.12 -12.59 5.82
CA MET A 229 15.41 -13.03 5.30
C MET A 229 15.65 -12.34 3.94
N VAL A 230 16.39 -11.24 3.95
CA VAL A 230 16.67 -10.41 2.78
C VAL A 230 18.12 -10.51 2.37
#